data_9ab175dec74e713a7ecbcd588db18cd5
#
_entry.id   9ab175dec74e713a7ecbcd588db18cd5
#
_cell.length_a   1.000
_cell.length_b   1.000
_cell.length_c   1.000
_cell.angle_alpha   90.00
_cell.angle_beta   90.00
_cell.angle_gamma   90.00
#
_symmetry.space_group_name_H-M   'P 1'
#
loop_
_entity.id
_entity.type
_entity.pdbx_description
1 polymer ?
#
loop_
_entity_poly.entity_id
_entity_poly.type
_entity_poly.pdbx_seq_one_letter_code
_entity_poly.pdbx_strand_id
1 'polypeptide(L)'
;AEGALLLDPTGTLAPGAPMCAPEGDAGTGMTATNSVAVRTGNVSAGTSIFAMLVLDKELSKVYPELDLVTTPAGDLVAMVHANNCTSDINAWAGLFGEFARDMNLELSADRLFTYLFEKALEGEADCGKLLSYCYLSGENITRVEDGRPMFVRMPDSRCTLGNFMRPHLYSALGALKIGMDILLKEEHASLDRLMG
;
A
#
# COMPACT_ATOMS: atom_id res chain seq x y z
N ALA A 1 25.98 24.49 -21.17
CA ALA A 1 27.32 24.13 -20.70
C ALA A 1 27.50 24.44 -19.21
N GLU A 2 27.17 25.66 -18.75
CA GLU A 2 27.29 26.05 -17.33
C GLU A 2 26.44 25.18 -16.39
N GLY A 3 25.21 24.86 -16.76
CA GLY A 3 24.34 24.02 -15.96
C GLY A 3 24.87 22.58 -15.77
N ALA A 4 25.50 22.02 -16.81
CA ALA A 4 26.10 20.69 -16.71
C ALA A 4 27.31 20.70 -15.73
N LEU A 5 28.14 21.75 -15.75
CA LEU A 5 29.26 21.91 -14.83
C LEU A 5 28.85 22.22 -13.40
N LEU A 6 27.68 22.85 -13.20
CA LEU A 6 27.12 23.05 -11.86
C LEU A 6 26.62 21.73 -11.23
N LEU A 7 26.08 20.83 -12.06
CA LEU A 7 25.61 19.52 -11.60
C LEU A 7 26.75 18.50 -11.46
N ASP A 8 27.73 18.59 -12.35
CA ASP A 8 28.91 17.71 -12.38
C ASP A 8 30.18 18.52 -12.67
N PRO A 9 30.89 19.00 -11.63
CA PRO A 9 32.12 19.73 -11.80
C PRO A 9 33.26 18.95 -12.48
N THR A 10 33.15 17.62 -12.55
CA THR A 10 34.15 16.76 -13.23
C THR A 10 34.08 16.88 -14.75
N GLY A 11 32.98 17.42 -15.27
CA GLY A 11 32.73 17.56 -16.71
C GLY A 11 32.36 16.27 -17.43
N THR A 12 32.02 15.22 -16.72
CA THR A 12 31.57 13.93 -17.30
C THR A 12 30.16 14.06 -17.88
N LEU A 13 29.30 14.89 -17.28
CA LEU A 13 27.97 15.18 -17.77
C LEU A 13 28.03 16.06 -19.03
N ALA A 14 27.67 15.51 -20.18
CA ALA A 14 27.64 16.26 -21.41
C ALA A 14 26.53 17.35 -21.40
N PRO A 15 26.81 18.58 -21.87
CA PRO A 15 25.79 19.60 -22.02
C PRO A 15 24.77 19.20 -23.10
N GLY A 16 23.50 19.60 -22.90
CA GLY A 16 22.44 19.34 -23.84
C GLY A 16 21.63 18.07 -23.57
N ALA A 17 21.94 17.32 -22.51
CA ALA A 17 21.06 16.25 -22.06
C ALA A 17 19.67 16.81 -21.67
N PRO A 18 18.54 16.28 -22.20
CA PRO A 18 17.22 16.75 -21.82
C PRO A 18 16.97 16.44 -20.34
N MET A 19 16.59 17.47 -19.60
CA MET A 19 16.22 17.36 -18.19
C MET A 19 14.69 17.43 -18.12
N CYS A 20 14.06 16.34 -17.70
CA CYS A 20 12.65 16.34 -17.34
C CYS A 20 12.43 17.00 -15.97
N ALA A 21 11.23 17.51 -15.74
CA ALA A 21 10.85 17.90 -14.39
C ALA A 21 10.99 16.70 -13.44
N PRO A 22 11.47 16.89 -12.20
CA PRO A 22 11.54 15.82 -11.23
C PRO A 22 10.13 15.32 -10.91
N GLU A 23 9.97 14.00 -10.85
CA GLU A 23 8.71 13.34 -10.52
C GLU A 23 8.95 12.32 -9.42
N GLY A 24 7.98 12.18 -8.51
CA GLY A 24 8.01 11.14 -7.49
C GLY A 24 7.58 9.77 -8.01
N ASP A 25 7.84 8.74 -7.22
CA ASP A 25 7.44 7.36 -7.53
C ASP A 25 5.91 7.20 -7.70
N ALA A 26 5.13 7.94 -6.93
CA ALA A 26 3.67 7.95 -7.01
C ALA A 26 3.16 8.44 -8.37
N GLY A 27 3.63 9.60 -8.86
CA GLY A 27 3.27 10.12 -10.17
C GLY A 27 3.76 9.25 -11.32
N THR A 28 4.98 8.71 -11.19
CA THR A 28 5.53 7.73 -12.15
C THR A 28 4.68 6.46 -12.19
N GLY A 29 4.25 5.97 -11.03
CA GLY A 29 3.36 4.81 -10.90
C GLY A 29 2.01 5.03 -11.57
N MET A 30 1.41 6.22 -11.43
CA MET A 30 0.17 6.59 -12.13
C MET A 30 0.35 6.56 -13.65
N THR A 31 1.48 7.06 -14.14
CA THR A 31 1.81 7.04 -15.58
C THR A 31 2.00 5.60 -16.07
N ALA A 32 2.76 4.80 -15.33
CA ALA A 32 3.04 3.40 -15.69
C ALA A 32 1.78 2.52 -15.74
N THR A 33 0.82 2.78 -14.84
CA THR A 33 -0.46 2.05 -14.79
C THR A 33 -1.55 2.67 -15.68
N ASN A 34 -1.24 3.74 -16.40
CA ASN A 34 -2.22 4.50 -17.20
C ASN A 34 -3.45 4.93 -16.39
N SER A 35 -3.21 5.48 -15.21
CA SER A 35 -4.23 5.94 -14.26
C SER A 35 -4.16 7.44 -13.99
N VAL A 36 -3.82 8.24 -15.00
CA VAL A 36 -3.71 9.70 -14.93
C VAL A 36 -4.99 10.43 -15.33
N ALA A 37 -5.95 9.75 -15.92
CA ALA A 37 -7.23 10.36 -16.32
C ALA A 37 -8.13 10.57 -15.09
N VAL A 38 -8.97 11.61 -15.14
CA VAL A 38 -9.99 11.87 -14.13
C VAL A 38 -10.85 10.63 -13.90
N ARG A 39 -11.19 10.33 -12.64
CA ARG A 39 -11.95 9.16 -12.17
C ARG A 39 -11.22 7.83 -12.34
N THR A 40 -9.91 7.86 -12.58
CA THR A 40 -9.06 6.67 -12.48
C THR A 40 -8.14 6.79 -11.28
N GLY A 41 -7.57 5.66 -10.86
CA GLY A 41 -6.62 5.63 -9.77
C GLY A 41 -5.72 4.42 -9.83
N ASN A 42 -4.70 4.42 -8.99
CA ASN A 42 -3.84 3.27 -8.79
C ASN A 42 -3.62 2.99 -7.31
N VAL A 43 -3.28 1.74 -7.01
CA VAL A 43 -2.82 1.29 -5.70
C VAL A 43 -1.42 0.74 -5.85
N SER A 44 -0.54 1.14 -4.95
CA SER A 44 0.80 0.54 -4.81
C SER A 44 0.94 -0.04 -3.40
N ALA A 45 1.21 -1.33 -3.32
CA ALA A 45 1.35 -2.07 -2.06
C ALA A 45 2.80 -2.55 -1.89
N GLY A 46 3.49 -1.98 -0.91
CA GLY A 46 4.84 -2.33 -0.50
C GLY A 46 4.92 -2.41 1.02
N THR A 47 6.02 -1.96 1.61
CA THR A 47 6.16 -1.75 3.06
C THR A 47 5.03 -0.86 3.60
N SER A 48 4.76 0.23 2.90
CA SER A 48 3.56 1.05 3.02
C SER A 48 2.61 0.76 1.86
N ILE A 49 1.39 1.27 1.93
CA ILE A 49 0.42 1.19 0.84
C ILE A 49 -0.18 2.56 0.58
N PHE A 50 -0.31 2.92 -0.67
CA PHE A 50 -1.05 4.12 -1.04
C PHE A 50 -2.01 3.85 -2.20
N ALA A 51 -3.10 4.62 -2.21
CA ALA A 51 -4.03 4.72 -3.31
C ALA A 51 -4.11 6.17 -3.78
N MET A 52 -4.06 6.37 -5.07
CA MET A 52 -4.18 7.67 -5.72
C MET A 52 -5.44 7.69 -6.56
N LEU A 53 -6.27 8.70 -6.41
CA LEU A 53 -7.51 8.88 -7.17
C LEU A 53 -7.52 10.26 -7.81
N VAL A 54 -7.58 10.31 -9.14
CA VAL A 54 -7.72 11.55 -9.89
C VAL A 54 -9.16 12.05 -9.75
N LEU A 55 -9.32 13.17 -9.06
CA LEU A 55 -10.61 13.73 -8.70
C LEU A 55 -11.29 14.43 -9.87
N ASP A 56 -12.60 14.33 -9.95
CA ASP A 56 -13.45 15.06 -10.88
C ASP A 56 -13.98 16.39 -10.29
N LYS A 57 -13.74 16.61 -9.00
CA LYS A 57 -14.11 17.82 -8.25
C LYS A 57 -13.19 18.01 -7.03
N GLU A 58 -13.16 19.22 -6.49
CA GLU A 58 -12.49 19.50 -5.24
C GLU A 58 -13.19 18.79 -4.06
N LEU A 59 -12.42 18.49 -3.01
CA LEU A 59 -12.97 17.97 -1.76
C LEU A 59 -13.75 19.06 -1.03
N SER A 60 -14.81 18.69 -0.32
CA SER A 60 -15.67 19.63 0.41
C SER A 60 -14.99 20.30 1.61
N LYS A 61 -13.96 19.63 2.15
CA LYS A 61 -13.17 20.10 3.32
C LYS A 61 -11.79 19.46 3.33
N VAL A 62 -10.94 19.89 4.25
CA VAL A 62 -9.65 19.26 4.52
C VAL A 62 -9.84 18.01 5.38
N TYR A 63 -9.23 16.92 4.97
CA TYR A 63 -9.17 15.66 5.72
C TYR A 63 -7.73 15.37 6.11
N PRO A 64 -7.41 15.21 7.40
CA PRO A 64 -6.06 14.86 7.85
C PRO A 64 -5.59 13.46 7.37
N GLU A 65 -6.52 12.63 6.94
CA GLU A 65 -6.28 11.27 6.45
C GLU A 65 -5.92 11.23 4.95
N LEU A 66 -6.01 12.37 4.25
CA LEU A 66 -5.80 12.47 2.81
C LEU A 66 -4.74 13.51 2.49
N ASP A 67 -3.84 13.17 1.58
CA ASP A 67 -2.94 14.11 0.95
C ASP A 67 -3.49 14.55 -0.41
N LEU A 68 -3.30 15.82 -0.76
CA LEU A 68 -3.65 16.34 -2.07
C LEU A 68 -2.38 16.60 -2.87
N VAL A 69 -2.30 15.97 -4.01
CA VAL A 69 -1.19 16.09 -4.97
C VAL A 69 -1.76 16.31 -6.37
N THR A 70 -0.93 16.31 -7.38
CA THR A 70 -1.37 16.46 -8.78
C THR A 70 -0.84 15.32 -9.65
N THR A 71 -1.54 15.06 -10.75
CA THR A 71 -0.98 14.29 -11.85
C THR A 71 0.17 15.06 -12.51
N PRO A 72 1.03 14.42 -13.32
CA PRO A 72 2.01 15.13 -14.15
C PRO A 72 1.39 16.16 -15.10
N ALA A 73 0.09 16.03 -15.42
CA ALA A 73 -0.67 16.97 -16.23
C ALA A 73 -1.30 18.12 -15.44
N GLY A 74 -1.27 18.06 -14.09
CA GLY A 74 -1.80 19.08 -13.19
C GLY A 74 -3.21 18.82 -12.67
N ASP A 75 -3.81 17.67 -12.98
CA ASP A 75 -5.12 17.31 -12.43
C ASP A 75 -5.02 16.98 -10.95
N LEU A 76 -6.04 17.33 -10.17
CA LEU A 76 -6.09 17.12 -8.73
C LEU A 76 -6.19 15.63 -8.38
N VAL A 77 -5.35 15.19 -7.46
CA VAL A 77 -5.32 13.81 -6.99
C VAL A 77 -5.44 13.77 -5.47
N ALA A 78 -6.36 12.96 -4.97
CA ALA A 78 -6.37 12.58 -3.57
C ALA A 78 -5.55 11.31 -3.37
N MET A 79 -4.59 11.35 -2.43
CA MET A 79 -3.78 10.23 -2.04
C MET A 79 -4.16 9.79 -0.63
N VAL A 80 -4.44 8.50 -0.48
CA VAL A 80 -4.53 7.82 0.81
C VAL A 80 -3.23 7.07 1.01
N HIS A 81 -2.47 7.39 2.03
CA HIS A 81 -1.19 6.75 2.34
C HIS A 81 -1.23 6.13 3.72
N ALA A 82 -1.11 4.80 3.80
CA ALA A 82 -0.98 4.05 5.05
C ALA A 82 0.44 3.53 5.20
N ASN A 83 1.03 3.75 6.38
CA ASN A 83 2.43 3.45 6.66
C ASN A 83 2.71 1.94 6.78
N ASN A 84 1.69 1.15 7.10
CA ASN A 84 1.84 -0.27 7.40
C ASN A 84 1.07 -1.13 6.40
N CYS A 85 1.76 -2.03 5.70
CA CYS A 85 1.13 -2.97 4.77
C CYS A 85 1.81 -4.35 4.82
N THR A 86 2.81 -4.62 3.97
CA THR A 86 3.33 -5.97 3.77
C THR A 86 4.32 -6.45 4.83
N SER A 87 4.90 -5.57 5.64
CA SER A 87 6.00 -5.92 6.54
C SER A 87 5.62 -6.98 7.58
N ASP A 88 4.41 -6.90 8.16
CA ASP A 88 3.92 -7.90 9.10
C ASP A 88 3.64 -9.25 8.39
N ILE A 89 3.03 -9.20 7.19
CA ILE A 89 2.81 -10.39 6.37
C ILE A 89 4.13 -11.07 6.02
N ASN A 90 5.15 -10.29 5.66
CA ASN A 90 6.49 -10.80 5.34
C ASN A 90 7.15 -11.49 6.54
N ALA A 91 6.97 -10.95 7.76
CA ALA A 91 7.48 -11.59 8.97
C ALA A 91 6.84 -12.96 9.20
N TRP A 92 5.52 -13.07 9.05
CA TRP A 92 4.82 -14.35 9.18
C TRP A 92 5.17 -15.33 8.06
N ALA A 93 5.23 -14.85 6.81
CA ALA A 93 5.69 -15.68 5.69
C ALA A 93 7.13 -16.18 5.91
N GLY A 94 8.01 -15.33 6.46
CA GLY A 94 9.37 -15.72 6.85
C GLY A 94 9.39 -16.86 7.85
N LEU A 95 8.53 -16.79 8.89
CA LEU A 95 8.39 -17.85 9.89
C LEU A 95 7.93 -19.18 9.28
N PHE A 96 6.92 -19.14 8.39
CA PHE A 96 6.48 -20.34 7.67
C PHE A 96 7.56 -20.88 6.72
N GLY A 97 8.33 -19.99 6.08
CA GLY A 97 9.46 -20.37 5.23
C GLY A 97 10.60 -21.02 6.02
N GLU A 98 10.88 -20.54 7.23
CA GLU A 98 11.85 -21.17 8.14
C GLU A 98 11.40 -22.57 8.52
N PHE A 99 10.17 -22.74 8.97
CA PHE A 99 9.58 -24.03 9.29
C PHE A 99 9.66 -25.00 8.10
N ALA A 100 9.32 -24.55 6.89
CA ALA A 100 9.39 -25.38 5.70
C ALA A 100 10.82 -25.87 5.42
N ARG A 101 11.81 -24.99 5.55
CA ARG A 101 13.24 -25.36 5.37
C ARG A 101 13.69 -26.40 6.38
N ASP A 102 13.33 -26.22 7.65
CA ASP A 102 13.70 -27.16 8.71
C ASP A 102 13.08 -28.55 8.52
N MET A 103 11.92 -28.59 7.87
CA MET A 103 11.24 -29.81 7.45
C MET A 103 11.72 -30.36 6.10
N ASN A 104 12.77 -29.78 5.50
CA ASN A 104 13.31 -30.12 4.18
C ASN A 104 12.25 -30.03 3.05
N LEU A 105 11.33 -29.06 3.15
CA LEU A 105 10.39 -28.75 2.09
C LEU A 105 10.97 -27.63 1.23
N GLU A 106 11.25 -27.94 -0.04
CA GLU A 106 11.72 -26.93 -1.00
C GLU A 106 10.53 -26.07 -1.48
N LEU A 107 10.42 -24.87 -0.94
CA LEU A 107 9.44 -23.88 -1.35
C LEU A 107 10.14 -22.59 -1.79
N SER A 108 9.84 -22.12 -3.02
CA SER A 108 10.21 -20.77 -3.41
C SER A 108 9.33 -19.74 -2.65
N ALA A 109 9.84 -18.51 -2.53
CA ALA A 109 9.09 -17.43 -1.88
C ALA A 109 7.73 -17.22 -2.58
N ASP A 110 7.69 -17.17 -3.91
CA ASP A 110 6.46 -16.97 -4.68
C ASP A 110 5.42 -18.07 -4.39
N ARG A 111 5.87 -19.33 -4.35
CA ARG A 111 4.97 -20.45 -4.04
C ARG A 111 4.44 -20.38 -2.61
N LEU A 112 5.27 -19.97 -1.66
CA LEU A 112 4.86 -19.79 -0.27
C LEU A 112 3.81 -18.68 -0.15
N PHE A 113 4.05 -17.49 -0.72
CA PHE A 113 3.10 -16.39 -0.68
C PHE A 113 1.80 -16.74 -1.39
N THR A 114 1.86 -17.32 -2.58
CA THR A 114 0.68 -17.79 -3.31
C THR A 114 -0.15 -18.72 -2.44
N TYR A 115 0.45 -19.72 -1.84
CA TYR A 115 -0.24 -20.68 -0.98
C TYR A 115 -0.88 -20.01 0.24
N LEU A 116 -0.15 -19.10 0.92
CA LEU A 116 -0.66 -18.40 2.10
C LEU A 116 -1.86 -17.50 1.75
N PHE A 117 -1.80 -16.81 0.61
CA PHE A 117 -2.89 -15.94 0.16
C PHE A 117 -4.12 -16.74 -0.30
N GLU A 118 -3.93 -17.85 -1.02
CA GLU A 118 -5.02 -18.76 -1.35
C GLU A 118 -5.69 -19.31 -0.08
N LYS A 119 -4.89 -19.69 0.93
CA LYS A 119 -5.43 -20.12 2.22
C LYS A 119 -6.21 -19.02 2.93
N ALA A 120 -5.79 -17.76 2.85
CA ALA A 120 -6.55 -16.66 3.40
C ALA A 120 -7.97 -16.54 2.78
N LEU A 121 -8.13 -16.87 1.50
CA LEU A 121 -9.45 -16.88 0.83
C LEU A 121 -10.38 -17.98 1.38
N GLU A 122 -9.82 -19.10 1.86
CA GLU A 122 -10.57 -20.18 2.50
C GLU A 122 -10.99 -19.83 3.96
N GLY A 123 -10.37 -18.80 4.54
CA GLY A 123 -10.67 -18.35 5.91
C GLY A 123 -12.12 -17.89 6.06
N GLU A 124 -12.66 -18.00 7.27
CA GLU A 124 -14.00 -17.52 7.59
C GLU A 124 -14.06 -15.98 7.55
N ALA A 125 -15.23 -15.42 7.26
CA ALA A 125 -15.40 -13.97 7.12
C ALA A 125 -15.05 -13.20 8.42
N ASP A 126 -15.31 -13.83 9.57
CA ASP A 126 -14.95 -13.33 10.91
C ASP A 126 -13.53 -13.73 11.35
N CYS A 127 -12.73 -14.27 10.42
CA CYS A 127 -11.38 -14.77 10.69
C CYS A 127 -11.32 -15.81 11.82
N GLY A 128 -12.41 -16.54 12.07
CA GLY A 128 -12.51 -17.50 13.17
C GLY A 128 -12.27 -16.85 14.54
N LYS A 129 -12.65 -15.60 14.75
CA LYS A 129 -12.40 -14.78 15.96
C LYS A 129 -10.92 -14.56 16.27
N LEU A 130 -10.11 -14.48 15.24
CA LEU A 130 -8.71 -14.02 15.32
C LEU A 130 -8.64 -12.57 14.89
N LEU A 131 -7.75 -11.81 15.51
CA LEU A 131 -7.51 -10.41 15.21
C LEU A 131 -6.02 -10.17 15.02
N SER A 132 -5.67 -9.47 13.94
CA SER A 132 -4.34 -8.96 13.70
C SER A 132 -4.33 -7.43 13.74
N TYR A 133 -3.28 -6.88 14.28
CA TYR A 133 -2.96 -5.47 14.30
C TYR A 133 -1.51 -5.33 13.79
N CYS A 134 -1.34 -4.89 12.56
CA CYS A 134 -0.08 -5.02 11.82
C CYS A 134 0.86 -3.82 11.96
N TYR A 135 0.56 -2.82 12.79
CA TYR A 135 1.34 -1.58 12.83
C TYR A 135 2.72 -1.80 13.44
N LEU A 136 3.73 -1.87 12.58
CA LEU A 136 5.15 -1.90 12.93
C LEU A 136 5.72 -0.49 13.15
N SER A 137 5.06 0.53 12.56
CA SER A 137 5.35 1.94 12.75
C SER A 137 4.06 2.69 13.12
N GLY A 138 4.17 3.99 13.41
CA GLY A 138 3.00 4.84 13.56
C GLY A 138 2.14 4.83 12.29
N GLU A 139 0.86 5.16 12.44
CA GLU A 139 -0.12 5.19 11.34
C GLU A 139 -0.93 6.48 11.37
N ASN A 140 -0.70 7.35 10.40
CA ASN A 140 -1.31 8.69 10.34
C ASN A 140 -2.83 8.62 10.22
N ILE A 141 -3.35 7.70 9.41
CA ILE A 141 -4.79 7.58 9.15
C ILE A 141 -5.56 7.27 10.43
N THR A 142 -4.99 6.44 11.30
CA THR A 142 -5.61 6.04 12.58
C THR A 142 -5.07 6.80 13.78
N ARG A 143 -4.16 7.76 13.56
CA ARG A 143 -3.55 8.63 14.60
C ARG A 143 -2.84 7.84 15.69
N VAL A 144 -2.16 6.79 15.31
CA VAL A 144 -1.32 6.00 16.20
C VAL A 144 0.14 6.44 16.02
N GLU A 145 0.76 6.93 17.08
CA GLU A 145 2.13 7.47 17.01
C GLU A 145 3.18 6.37 16.94
N ASP A 146 3.03 5.33 17.77
CA ASP A 146 3.97 4.21 17.85
C ASP A 146 3.34 2.89 17.41
N GLY A 147 4.06 2.15 16.56
CA GLY A 147 3.65 0.82 16.15
C GLY A 147 3.84 -0.22 17.26
N ARG A 148 2.87 -1.14 17.38
CA ARG A 148 2.96 -2.32 18.26
C ARG A 148 2.14 -3.45 17.62
N PRO A 149 2.74 -4.24 16.72
CA PRO A 149 2.00 -5.33 16.10
C PRO A 149 1.55 -6.33 17.15
N MET A 150 0.31 -6.80 17.02
CA MET A 150 -0.29 -7.75 17.92
C MET A 150 -1.12 -8.78 17.16
N PHE A 151 -1.09 -10.00 17.63
CA PHE A 151 -2.01 -11.05 17.22
C PHE A 151 -2.80 -11.53 18.42
N VAL A 152 -4.12 -11.47 18.32
CA VAL A 152 -5.03 -11.75 19.44
C VAL A 152 -5.94 -12.91 19.09
N ARG A 153 -6.15 -13.80 20.07
CA ARG A 153 -7.05 -14.96 20.00
C ARG A 153 -8.09 -14.89 21.10
N MET A 154 -9.32 -15.20 20.74
CA MET A 154 -10.35 -15.51 21.74
C MET A 154 -10.22 -16.97 22.20
N PRO A 155 -10.67 -17.31 23.43
CA PRO A 155 -10.61 -18.71 23.93
C PRO A 155 -11.33 -19.71 23.03
N ASP A 156 -12.38 -19.28 22.35
CA ASP A 156 -13.22 -20.06 21.43
C ASP A 156 -12.90 -19.82 19.95
N SER A 157 -11.73 -19.24 19.64
CA SER A 157 -11.31 -18.98 18.27
C SER A 157 -10.98 -20.25 17.50
N ARG A 158 -11.27 -20.26 16.22
CA ARG A 158 -10.91 -21.32 15.28
C ARG A 158 -9.59 -20.98 14.60
N CYS A 159 -8.49 -21.47 15.14
CA CYS A 159 -7.14 -21.20 14.67
C CYS A 159 -6.76 -22.19 13.55
N THR A 160 -7.10 -21.86 12.30
CA THR A 160 -6.66 -22.53 11.09
C THR A 160 -5.72 -21.62 10.30
N LEU A 161 -4.94 -22.14 9.35
CA LEU A 161 -4.05 -21.32 8.52
C LEU A 161 -4.82 -20.24 7.74
N GLY A 162 -6.00 -20.58 7.21
CA GLY A 162 -6.85 -19.62 6.52
C GLY A 162 -7.36 -18.51 7.43
N ASN A 163 -7.88 -18.88 8.61
CA ASN A 163 -8.32 -17.92 9.61
C ASN A 163 -7.18 -17.08 10.19
N PHE A 164 -5.97 -17.60 10.22
CA PHE A 164 -4.76 -16.87 10.62
C PHE A 164 -4.35 -15.85 9.56
N MET A 165 -4.23 -16.26 8.30
CA MET A 165 -3.74 -15.37 7.24
C MET A 165 -4.74 -14.25 6.87
N ARG A 166 -6.03 -14.52 6.95
CA ARG A 166 -7.07 -13.57 6.56
C ARG A 166 -7.05 -12.26 7.35
N PRO A 167 -6.96 -12.22 8.70
CA PRO A 167 -6.90 -10.97 9.46
C PRO A 167 -5.60 -10.19 9.21
N HIS A 168 -4.48 -10.85 8.85
CA HIS A 168 -3.26 -10.16 8.45
C HIS A 168 -3.46 -9.39 7.14
N LEU A 169 -4.15 -9.96 6.15
CA LEU A 169 -4.52 -9.26 4.93
C LEU A 169 -5.50 -8.11 5.22
N TYR A 170 -6.51 -8.31 6.05
CA TYR A 170 -7.45 -7.26 6.42
C TYR A 170 -6.76 -6.11 7.16
N SER A 171 -5.85 -6.42 8.07
CA SER A 171 -5.09 -5.43 8.82
C SER A 171 -4.17 -4.62 7.91
N ALA A 172 -3.48 -5.26 6.97
CA ALA A 172 -2.60 -4.59 6.00
C ALA A 172 -3.33 -3.59 5.08
N LEU A 173 -4.62 -3.82 4.81
CA LEU A 173 -5.45 -2.97 3.94
C LEU A 173 -6.40 -2.06 4.73
N GLY A 174 -6.49 -2.25 6.05
CA GLY A 174 -7.52 -1.60 6.89
C GLY A 174 -7.41 -0.08 6.92
N ALA A 175 -6.21 0.46 7.11
CA ALA A 175 -5.98 1.89 7.13
C ALA A 175 -6.25 2.53 5.75
N LEU A 176 -5.79 1.90 4.67
CA LEU A 176 -6.11 2.34 3.31
C LEU A 176 -7.63 2.41 3.08
N LYS A 177 -8.36 1.39 3.56
CA LYS A 177 -9.82 1.35 3.42
C LYS A 177 -10.49 2.52 4.12
N ILE A 178 -10.01 2.96 5.29
CA ILE A 178 -10.56 4.13 6.00
C ILE A 178 -10.47 5.38 5.12
N GLY A 179 -9.30 5.68 4.58
CA GLY A 179 -9.13 6.84 3.70
C GLY A 179 -9.92 6.72 2.39
N MET A 180 -9.98 5.53 1.80
CA MET A 180 -10.81 5.30 0.62
C MET A 180 -12.31 5.44 0.91
N ASP A 181 -12.78 5.06 2.09
CA ASP A 181 -14.17 5.26 2.49
C ASP A 181 -14.53 6.74 2.62
N ILE A 182 -13.60 7.59 3.07
CA ILE A 182 -13.79 9.06 3.05
C ILE A 182 -14.03 9.52 1.61
N LEU A 183 -13.17 9.15 0.68
CA LEU A 183 -13.30 9.57 -0.72
C LEU A 183 -14.60 9.07 -1.37
N LEU A 184 -14.91 7.80 -1.22
CA LEU A 184 -16.00 7.16 -1.95
C LEU A 184 -17.36 7.36 -1.26
N LYS A 185 -17.43 7.43 0.08
CA LYS A 185 -18.69 7.47 0.83
C LYS A 185 -19.05 8.85 1.34
N GLU A 186 -18.05 9.65 1.82
CA GLU A 186 -18.32 10.99 2.33
C GLU A 186 -18.24 12.02 1.21
N GLU A 187 -17.18 12.00 0.42
CA GLU A 187 -16.99 12.94 -0.69
C GLU A 187 -17.73 12.52 -1.97
N HIS A 188 -18.21 11.28 -2.04
CA HIS A 188 -18.86 10.72 -3.24
C HIS A 188 -18.02 10.91 -4.50
N ALA A 189 -16.69 10.74 -4.35
CA ALA A 189 -15.77 10.80 -5.48
C ALA A 189 -16.05 9.63 -6.44
N SER A 190 -16.06 9.93 -7.72
CA SER A 190 -16.30 8.92 -8.76
C SER A 190 -15.01 8.17 -9.07
N LEU A 191 -15.09 6.85 -9.14
CA LEU A 191 -13.97 5.98 -9.50
C LEU A 191 -14.44 4.95 -10.52
N ASP A 192 -13.96 5.07 -11.75
CA ASP A 192 -14.32 4.16 -12.85
C ASP A 192 -13.37 2.96 -12.92
N ARG A 193 -12.09 3.19 -12.60
CA ARG A 193 -11.05 2.17 -12.69
C ARG A 193 -9.95 2.39 -11.67
N LEU A 194 -9.60 1.35 -10.93
CA LEU A 194 -8.46 1.29 -10.04
C LEU A 194 -7.47 0.25 -10.58
N MET A 195 -6.21 0.66 -10.73
CA MET A 195 -5.11 -0.16 -11.24
C MET A 195 -4.11 -0.46 -10.13
N GLY A 196 -3.35 -1.55 -10.24
CA GLY A 196 -2.32 -1.92 -9.28
C GLY A 196 -1.21 -2.72 -9.93
#